data_ca21453c8abaf84a2fba76aa8bc500fe
#
_entry.id   ca21453c8abaf84a2fba76aa8bc500fe
#
_cell.length_a   1.000
_cell.length_b   1.000
_cell.length_c   1.000
_cell.angle_alpha   90.00
_cell.angle_beta   90.00
_cell.angle_gamma   90.00
#
_symmetry.space_group_name_H-M   'P 1'
#
loop_
_entity.id
_entity.type
_entity.pdbx_description
1 polymer ?
#
loop_
_entity_poly.entity_id
_entity_poly.type
_entity_poly.pdbx_seq_one_letter_code
_entity_poly.pdbx_strand_id
1 'polypeptide(L)'
;NFTKKYTDSSEEVANDSMIIKCGKKYRYVSANDYVSYSYGSDYSYSADSLQLESLTTEAINYVVSDSTPVIYTLSGHSEQSFDTSVTSSFEGDNYSVKTLNLLTEQRVPDDCSILLINGAQKDITKDELKMIKTYMKNGGKMYVFLDARVENLTNLYSLLKSYNVEPQKGVVVETDASKYTQYPIYLLPTIESSDATSAQYNSNIYILAPSAKGLKDITEKNAKKNSSASDY
;
A
#
# COMPACT_ATOMS: atom_id res chain seq x y z
N ASN A 1 36.72 11.67 -6.39
CA ASN A 1 36.08 10.51 -6.96
C ASN A 1 34.65 10.90 -7.37
N PHE A 2 34.32 10.79 -8.67
CA PHE A 2 33.04 11.25 -9.22
C PHE A 2 31.83 10.50 -8.58
N THR A 3 31.96 9.20 -8.39
CA THR A 3 30.89 8.32 -7.89
C THR A 3 30.52 8.61 -6.44
N LYS A 4 31.48 8.94 -5.56
CA LYS A 4 31.23 9.27 -4.15
C LYS A 4 30.27 10.47 -3.92
N LYS A 5 29.99 11.22 -4.96
CA LYS A 5 29.01 12.31 -4.91
C LYS A 5 27.57 11.84 -5.03
N TYR A 6 27.36 10.63 -5.55
CA TYR A 6 26.05 10.11 -5.96
C TYR A 6 25.71 8.77 -5.30
N THR A 7 26.61 8.21 -4.52
CA THR A 7 26.44 6.95 -3.79
C THR A 7 26.88 7.14 -2.36
N ASP A 8 26.36 6.33 -1.46
CA ASP A 8 26.83 6.29 -0.08
C ASP A 8 28.28 5.81 -0.04
N SER A 9 29.05 6.36 0.88
CA SER A 9 30.50 6.16 0.95
C SER A 9 30.95 4.73 1.24
N SER A 10 30.00 3.86 1.60
CA SER A 10 30.22 2.45 1.94
C SER A 10 29.92 1.47 0.81
N GLU A 11 29.27 1.91 -0.27
CA GLU A 11 28.92 1.03 -1.38
C GLU A 11 30.00 1.02 -2.45
N GLU A 12 30.38 -0.18 -2.88
CA GLU A 12 31.23 -0.36 -4.04
C GLU A 12 30.36 -0.18 -5.30
N VAL A 13 30.73 0.82 -6.11
CA VAL A 13 30.01 1.13 -7.34
C VAL A 13 30.32 0.08 -8.39
N ALA A 14 29.34 -0.72 -8.77
CA ALA A 14 29.47 -1.69 -9.86
C ALA A 14 29.78 -0.98 -11.18
N ASN A 15 30.65 -1.60 -12.01
CA ASN A 15 30.87 -1.13 -13.37
C ASN A 15 29.54 -1.13 -14.15
N ASP A 16 29.44 -0.23 -15.13
CA ASP A 16 28.26 -0.08 -15.99
C ASP A 16 26.97 0.40 -15.29
N SER A 17 27.08 0.83 -14.02
CA SER A 17 25.99 1.50 -13.30
C SER A 17 25.68 2.89 -13.87
N MET A 18 24.44 3.34 -13.70
CA MET A 18 23.96 4.62 -14.22
C MET A 18 23.73 5.65 -13.11
N ILE A 19 23.95 6.92 -13.45
CA ILE A 19 23.50 8.06 -12.66
C ILE A 19 22.59 8.91 -13.54
N ILE A 20 21.33 8.98 -13.18
CA ILE A 20 20.32 9.79 -13.84
C ILE A 20 20.13 11.06 -13.04
N LYS A 21 20.21 12.23 -13.69
CA LYS A 21 20.18 13.52 -13.00
C LYS A 21 19.36 14.56 -13.74
N CYS A 22 18.54 15.32 -12.99
CA CYS A 22 17.87 16.51 -13.45
C CYS A 22 17.97 17.61 -12.38
N GLY A 23 18.56 18.76 -12.73
CA GLY A 23 18.79 19.85 -11.76
C GLY A 23 19.64 19.41 -10.57
N LYS A 24 19.05 19.48 -9.38
CA LYS A 24 19.68 19.04 -8.12
C LYS A 24 19.36 17.59 -7.75
N LYS A 25 18.29 16.99 -8.30
CA LYS A 25 17.90 15.60 -8.04
C LYS A 25 18.75 14.64 -8.86
N TYR A 26 19.08 13.52 -8.29
CA TYR A 26 19.76 12.41 -8.96
C TYR A 26 19.31 11.07 -8.37
N ARG A 27 19.43 10.01 -9.17
CA ARG A 27 19.25 8.62 -8.76
C ARG A 27 20.41 7.80 -9.29
N TYR A 28 21.03 7.02 -8.44
CA TYR A 28 21.98 6.00 -8.80
C TYR A 28 21.24 4.69 -9.07
N VAL A 29 21.54 4.03 -10.18
CA VAL A 29 21.01 2.72 -10.55
C VAL A 29 22.18 1.76 -10.70
N SER A 30 22.26 0.79 -9.81
CA SER A 30 23.33 -0.20 -9.80
C SER A 30 23.18 -1.17 -10.96
N ALA A 31 24.27 -1.50 -11.63
CA ALA A 31 24.28 -2.55 -12.65
C ALA A 31 23.94 -3.93 -12.08
N ASN A 32 24.15 -4.13 -10.79
CA ASN A 32 23.76 -5.38 -10.11
C ASN A 32 22.24 -5.60 -10.06
N ASP A 33 21.46 -4.52 -10.17
CA ASP A 33 20.00 -4.56 -10.10
C ASP A 33 19.35 -4.71 -11.49
N TYR A 34 20.15 -4.66 -12.59
CA TYR A 34 19.60 -4.74 -13.94
C TYR A 34 18.95 -6.08 -14.27
N VAL A 35 19.30 -7.13 -13.56
CA VAL A 35 18.75 -8.47 -13.73
C VAL A 35 18.27 -8.98 -12.38
N SER A 36 17.02 -9.37 -12.29
CA SER A 36 16.55 -10.15 -11.15
C SER A 36 16.86 -11.62 -11.34
N TYR A 37 17.07 -12.32 -10.24
CA TYR A 37 17.40 -13.73 -10.24
C TYR A 37 16.44 -14.48 -9.33
N SER A 38 16.09 -15.71 -9.72
CA SER A 38 15.31 -16.62 -8.91
C SER A 38 16.16 -17.82 -8.45
N TYR A 39 15.81 -18.36 -7.28
CA TYR A 39 16.38 -19.61 -6.77
C TYR A 39 15.46 -20.77 -7.15
N GLY A 40 15.99 -21.74 -7.89
CA GLY A 40 15.31 -23.00 -8.12
C GLY A 40 15.29 -23.91 -6.89
N SER A 41 14.39 -24.87 -6.86
CA SER A 41 14.31 -25.88 -5.79
C SER A 41 15.57 -26.79 -5.72
N ASP A 42 16.37 -26.79 -6.76
CA ASP A 42 17.66 -27.49 -6.90
C ASP A 42 18.87 -26.60 -6.49
N TYR A 43 18.60 -25.45 -5.86
CA TYR A 43 19.58 -24.40 -5.54
C TYR A 43 20.25 -23.77 -6.77
N SER A 44 19.72 -23.95 -7.95
CA SER A 44 20.19 -23.24 -9.14
C SER A 44 19.81 -21.76 -9.10
N TYR A 45 20.71 -20.92 -9.60
CA TYR A 45 20.52 -19.48 -9.71
C TYR A 45 20.28 -19.14 -11.18
N SER A 46 19.12 -18.67 -11.52
CA SER A 46 18.77 -18.33 -12.90
C SER A 46 18.27 -16.90 -13.04
N ALA A 47 18.64 -16.24 -14.12
CA ALA A 47 18.09 -14.94 -14.46
C ALA A 47 16.58 -15.06 -14.69
N ASP A 48 15.81 -14.24 -13.98
CA ASP A 48 14.35 -14.24 -13.99
C ASP A 48 13.81 -13.17 -14.94
N SER A 49 14.24 -11.94 -14.77
CA SER A 49 13.79 -10.83 -15.62
C SER A 49 14.85 -9.71 -15.74
N LEU A 50 14.76 -8.95 -16.83
CA LEU A 50 15.54 -7.74 -17.05
C LEU A 50 14.80 -6.54 -16.50
N GLN A 51 15.39 -5.86 -15.50
CA GLN A 51 14.80 -4.71 -14.78
C GLN A 51 15.27 -3.35 -15.31
N LEU A 52 16.17 -3.33 -16.28
CA LEU A 52 16.85 -2.10 -16.73
C LEU A 52 15.87 -1.00 -17.17
N GLU A 53 14.81 -1.36 -17.88
CA GLU A 53 13.80 -0.41 -18.38
C GLU A 53 12.99 0.20 -17.22
N SER A 54 12.49 -0.62 -16.29
CA SER A 54 11.73 -0.15 -15.13
C SER A 54 12.57 0.75 -14.24
N LEU A 55 13.77 0.31 -13.85
CA LEU A 55 14.69 1.08 -13.02
C LEU A 55 15.09 2.43 -13.65
N THR A 56 15.30 2.44 -14.98
CA THR A 56 15.61 3.69 -15.70
C THR A 56 14.42 4.63 -15.73
N THR A 57 13.22 4.11 -16.00
CA THR A 57 11.98 4.89 -16.03
C THR A 57 11.64 5.46 -14.66
N GLU A 58 11.74 4.67 -13.62
CA GLU A 58 11.56 5.10 -12.22
C GLU A 58 12.55 6.21 -11.85
N ALA A 59 13.82 6.03 -12.20
CA ALA A 59 14.86 7.04 -11.93
C ALA A 59 14.61 8.35 -12.69
N ILE A 60 14.18 8.27 -13.95
CA ILE A 60 13.78 9.46 -14.74
C ILE A 60 12.60 10.15 -14.07
N ASN A 61 11.54 9.42 -13.76
CA ASN A 61 10.35 9.97 -13.10
C ASN A 61 10.70 10.66 -11.78
N TYR A 62 11.59 10.08 -10.99
CA TYR A 62 12.07 10.70 -9.75
C TYR A 62 12.76 12.04 -9.99
N VAL A 63 13.71 12.09 -10.92
CA VAL A 63 14.54 13.30 -11.08
C VAL A 63 13.78 14.46 -11.76
N VAL A 64 12.73 14.17 -12.53
CA VAL A 64 11.90 15.20 -13.18
C VAL A 64 10.67 15.58 -12.33
N SER A 65 10.31 14.80 -11.31
CA SER A 65 9.17 15.10 -10.44
C SER A 65 9.44 16.33 -9.57
N ASP A 66 8.48 17.25 -9.47
CA ASP A 66 8.57 18.43 -8.60
C ASP A 66 8.35 18.09 -7.12
N SER A 67 7.66 16.99 -6.83
CA SER A 67 7.36 16.54 -5.46
C SER A 67 7.49 15.02 -5.34
N THR A 68 7.87 14.58 -4.13
CA THR A 68 7.84 13.16 -3.75
C THR A 68 6.61 12.96 -2.87
N PRO A 69 5.58 12.24 -3.33
CA PRO A 69 4.40 12.00 -2.51
C PRO A 69 4.78 11.17 -1.28
N VAL A 70 4.14 11.47 -0.15
CA VAL A 70 4.45 10.83 1.13
C VAL A 70 3.32 9.90 1.55
N ILE A 71 3.67 8.64 1.79
CA ILE A 71 2.79 7.67 2.44
C ILE A 71 3.08 7.71 3.93
N TYR A 72 2.05 7.99 4.73
CA TYR A 72 2.14 7.88 6.18
C TYR A 72 1.50 6.58 6.66
N THR A 73 2.28 5.74 7.32
CA THR A 73 1.78 4.52 7.97
C THR A 73 1.38 4.83 9.41
N LEU A 74 0.10 4.62 9.74
CA LEU A 74 -0.40 4.82 11.10
C LEU A 74 0.31 3.89 12.08
N SER A 75 0.59 4.39 13.29
CA SER A 75 1.22 3.65 14.38
C SER A 75 0.62 4.02 15.73
N GLY A 76 0.70 3.13 16.70
CA GLY A 76 0.18 3.32 18.05
C GLY A 76 -0.94 2.34 18.41
N HIS A 77 -1.49 1.59 17.44
CA HIS A 77 -2.58 0.65 17.63
C HIS A 77 -2.16 -0.80 17.37
N SER A 78 -0.86 -1.09 17.54
CA SER A 78 -0.25 -2.40 17.28
C SER A 78 -0.46 -2.86 15.83
N GLU A 79 -0.34 -1.93 14.90
CA GLU A 79 -0.35 -2.20 13.47
C GLU A 79 0.80 -3.13 13.08
N GLN A 80 0.61 -3.86 11.99
CA GLN A 80 1.66 -4.70 11.44
C GLN A 80 2.61 -3.83 10.59
N SER A 81 3.92 -4.09 10.73
CA SER A 81 4.90 -3.51 9.81
C SER A 81 4.78 -4.12 8.43
N PHE A 82 5.09 -3.33 7.40
CA PHE A 82 5.30 -3.90 6.08
C PHE A 82 6.67 -4.57 6.00
N ASP A 83 6.73 -5.61 5.18
CA ASP A 83 8.02 -6.17 4.76
C ASP A 83 8.84 -5.11 4.02
N THR A 84 10.16 -5.24 4.11
CA THR A 84 11.09 -4.33 3.41
C THR A 84 10.88 -4.34 1.90
N SER A 85 10.48 -5.46 1.31
CA SER A 85 10.18 -5.55 -0.12
C SER A 85 9.02 -4.64 -0.53
N VAL A 86 7.98 -4.53 0.32
CA VAL A 86 6.83 -3.64 0.07
C VAL A 86 7.23 -2.17 0.20
N THR A 87 7.99 -1.82 1.24
CA THR A 87 8.48 -0.44 1.42
C THR A 87 9.43 -0.03 0.31
N SER A 88 10.33 -0.92 -0.12
CA SER A 88 11.22 -0.68 -1.25
C SER A 88 10.46 -0.51 -2.57
N SER A 89 9.34 -1.24 -2.78
CA SER A 89 8.50 -1.01 -3.96
C SER A 89 7.87 0.39 -3.95
N PHE A 90 7.38 0.87 -2.81
CA PHE A 90 6.89 2.25 -2.71
C PHE A 90 7.99 3.27 -2.99
N GLU A 91 9.19 3.05 -2.47
CA GLU A 91 10.35 3.92 -2.71
C GLU A 91 10.82 3.85 -4.17
N GLY A 92 10.75 2.68 -4.81
CA GLY A 92 10.98 2.49 -6.24
C GLY A 92 10.02 3.33 -7.09
N ASP A 93 8.74 3.32 -6.73
CA ASP A 93 7.69 4.16 -7.34
C ASP A 93 7.76 5.64 -6.91
N ASN A 94 8.88 6.05 -6.30
CA ASN A 94 9.15 7.42 -5.87
C ASN A 94 8.22 7.96 -4.77
N TYR A 95 7.64 7.10 -3.93
CA TYR A 95 7.01 7.50 -2.68
C TYR A 95 8.02 7.56 -1.55
N SER A 96 7.83 8.50 -0.63
CA SER A 96 8.50 8.48 0.67
C SER A 96 7.58 7.83 1.69
N VAL A 97 8.08 6.87 2.48
CA VAL A 97 7.28 6.21 3.52
C VAL A 97 7.70 6.74 4.89
N LYS A 98 6.76 7.22 5.68
CA LYS A 98 6.96 7.76 7.03
C LYS A 98 5.96 7.13 8.01
N THR A 99 6.38 6.97 9.27
CA THR A 99 5.47 6.54 10.34
C THR A 99 4.76 7.74 10.95
N LEU A 100 3.47 7.59 11.25
CA LEU A 100 2.64 8.62 11.87
C LEU A 100 2.03 8.09 13.17
N ASN A 101 2.31 8.76 14.28
CA ASN A 101 1.58 8.56 15.53
C ASN A 101 0.71 9.80 15.79
N LEU A 102 -0.61 9.63 15.68
CA LEU A 102 -1.56 10.73 15.83
C LEU A 102 -1.66 11.27 17.26
N LEU A 103 -1.28 10.47 18.26
CA LEU A 103 -1.25 10.95 19.66
C LEU A 103 -0.15 11.98 19.88
N THR A 104 0.95 11.88 19.17
CA THR A 104 2.08 12.83 19.25
C THR A 104 1.94 13.98 18.26
N GLU A 105 1.57 13.70 17.03
CA GLU A 105 1.47 14.68 15.94
C GLU A 105 0.20 15.54 16.01
N GLN A 106 -0.86 15.02 16.65
CA GLN A 106 -2.16 15.68 16.87
C GLN A 106 -2.87 16.12 15.58
N ARG A 107 -2.38 15.71 14.43
CA ARG A 107 -2.98 15.90 13.10
C ARG A 107 -2.33 14.96 12.07
N VAL A 108 -3.01 14.73 10.96
CA VAL A 108 -2.35 14.17 9.78
C VAL A 108 -1.54 15.27 9.11
N PRO A 109 -0.25 15.08 8.81
CA PRO A 109 0.59 16.10 8.18
C PRO A 109 0.06 16.57 6.83
N ASP A 110 0.31 17.84 6.49
CA ASP A 110 -0.20 18.46 5.27
C ASP A 110 0.45 17.87 3.99
N ASP A 111 1.65 17.29 4.12
CA ASP A 111 2.35 16.58 3.04
C ASP A 111 1.88 15.12 2.87
N CYS A 112 0.90 14.66 3.66
CA CYS A 112 0.37 13.31 3.56
C CYS A 112 -0.41 13.10 2.26
N SER A 113 0.17 12.36 1.33
CA SER A 113 -0.49 11.98 0.08
C SER A 113 -1.43 10.80 0.27
N ILE A 114 -1.03 9.83 1.11
CA ILE A 114 -1.81 8.64 1.44
C ILE A 114 -1.60 8.30 2.91
N LEU A 115 -2.70 8.16 3.66
CA LEU A 115 -2.69 7.58 5.01
C LEU A 115 -2.94 6.07 4.90
N LEU A 116 -2.01 5.27 5.42
CA LEU A 116 -2.07 3.82 5.35
C LEU A 116 -2.23 3.23 6.74
N ILE A 117 -3.24 2.38 6.95
CA ILE A 117 -3.51 1.67 8.21
C ILE A 117 -3.35 0.18 7.94
N ASN A 118 -2.35 -0.45 8.54
CA ASN A 118 -2.02 -1.85 8.28
C ASN A 118 -2.37 -2.76 9.46
N GLY A 119 -3.57 -3.33 9.45
CA GLY A 119 -3.96 -4.39 10.39
C GLY A 119 -3.93 -3.94 11.85
N ALA A 120 -4.46 -2.76 12.16
CA ALA A 120 -4.57 -2.27 13.54
C ALA A 120 -5.24 -3.31 14.45
N GLN A 121 -4.61 -3.60 15.59
CA GLN A 121 -5.09 -4.57 16.59
C GLN A 121 -5.86 -3.91 17.72
N LYS A 122 -5.74 -2.57 17.86
CA LYS A 122 -6.46 -1.74 18.82
C LYS A 122 -7.20 -0.65 18.08
N ASP A 123 -8.33 -0.23 18.65
CA ASP A 123 -9.14 0.83 18.04
C ASP A 123 -8.45 2.20 18.16
N ILE A 124 -8.66 3.03 17.16
CA ILE A 124 -8.28 4.45 17.22
C ILE A 124 -9.17 5.17 18.24
N THR A 125 -8.64 6.21 18.87
CA THR A 125 -9.40 7.06 19.79
C THR A 125 -10.42 7.92 19.02
N LYS A 126 -11.35 8.54 19.75
CA LYS A 126 -12.30 9.50 19.15
C LYS A 126 -11.61 10.74 18.58
N ASP A 127 -10.52 11.18 19.21
CA ASP A 127 -9.77 12.33 18.74
C ASP A 127 -8.98 12.01 17.47
N GLU A 128 -8.34 10.83 17.39
CA GLU A 128 -7.69 10.35 16.18
C GLU A 128 -8.69 10.16 15.04
N LEU A 129 -9.88 9.59 15.33
CA LEU A 129 -10.97 9.50 14.35
C LEU A 129 -11.34 10.88 13.79
N LYS A 130 -11.39 11.91 14.65
CA LYS A 130 -11.68 13.30 14.23
C LYS A 130 -10.56 13.86 13.33
N MET A 131 -9.30 13.60 13.68
CA MET A 131 -8.14 14.02 12.88
C MET A 131 -8.17 13.36 11.49
N ILE A 132 -8.41 12.05 11.42
CA ILE A 132 -8.51 11.29 10.16
C ILE A 132 -9.70 11.80 9.33
N LYS A 133 -10.87 12.02 9.94
CA LYS A 133 -12.04 12.59 9.25
C LYS A 133 -11.75 13.98 8.67
N THR A 134 -10.99 14.81 9.39
CA THR A 134 -10.60 16.13 8.90
C THR A 134 -9.68 16.02 7.67
N TYR A 135 -8.67 15.15 7.75
CA TYR A 135 -7.80 14.85 6.61
C TYR A 135 -8.59 14.37 5.39
N MET A 136 -9.47 13.39 5.57
CA MET A 136 -10.31 12.85 4.50
C MET A 136 -11.26 13.89 3.89
N LYS A 137 -11.86 14.77 4.73
CA LYS A 137 -12.72 15.87 4.28
C LYS A 137 -11.97 16.88 3.41
N ASN A 138 -10.69 17.06 3.64
CA ASN A 138 -9.82 17.96 2.88
C ASN A 138 -9.25 17.29 1.58
N GLY A 139 -9.80 16.15 1.17
CA GLY A 139 -9.39 15.44 -0.04
C GLY A 139 -8.27 14.42 0.17
N GLY A 140 -7.98 14.08 1.43
CA GLY A 140 -7.03 13.04 1.78
C GLY A 140 -7.40 11.67 1.22
N LYS A 141 -6.41 10.81 1.02
CA LYS A 141 -6.58 9.45 0.52
C LYS A 141 -6.17 8.46 1.60
N MET A 142 -6.94 7.40 1.77
CA MET A 142 -6.67 6.41 2.80
C MET A 142 -6.68 4.99 2.22
N TYR A 143 -5.74 4.16 2.65
CA TYR A 143 -5.70 2.74 2.37
C TYR A 143 -5.73 1.96 3.69
N VAL A 144 -6.63 0.99 3.82
CA VAL A 144 -6.84 0.27 5.08
C VAL A 144 -6.81 -1.23 4.84
N PHE A 145 -5.88 -1.91 5.49
CA PHE A 145 -5.90 -3.36 5.65
C PHE A 145 -6.52 -3.70 7.00
N LEU A 146 -7.47 -4.64 6.99
CA LEU A 146 -8.13 -5.12 8.21
C LEU A 146 -7.68 -6.54 8.53
N ASP A 147 -7.29 -6.78 9.78
CA ASP A 147 -7.10 -8.14 10.28
C ASP A 147 -8.48 -8.78 10.56
N ALA A 148 -8.75 -9.91 9.92
CA ALA A 148 -10.04 -10.59 10.08
C ALA A 148 -10.27 -11.12 11.50
N ARG A 149 -9.21 -11.32 12.29
CA ARG A 149 -9.27 -11.79 13.67
C ARG A 149 -9.65 -10.69 14.67
N VAL A 150 -9.56 -9.42 14.26
CA VAL A 150 -9.87 -8.26 15.11
C VAL A 150 -11.27 -7.75 14.82
N GLU A 151 -12.11 -7.68 15.84
CA GLU A 151 -13.53 -7.30 15.67
C GLU A 151 -13.91 -5.99 16.37
N ASN A 152 -13.17 -5.57 17.39
CA ASN A 152 -13.56 -4.48 18.29
C ASN A 152 -12.94 -3.13 17.92
N LEU A 153 -12.93 -2.77 16.62
CA LEU A 153 -12.42 -1.48 16.13
C LEU A 153 -13.58 -0.53 15.85
N THR A 154 -14.34 -0.18 16.90
CA THR A 154 -15.61 0.56 16.79
C THR A 154 -15.44 1.90 16.07
N ASN A 155 -14.42 2.69 16.41
CA ASN A 155 -14.18 4.00 15.81
C ASN A 155 -13.69 3.85 14.36
N LEU A 156 -12.73 2.95 14.10
CA LEU A 156 -12.25 2.69 12.74
C LEU A 156 -13.39 2.15 11.85
N TYR A 157 -14.20 1.23 12.35
CA TYR A 157 -15.35 0.71 11.59
C TYR A 157 -16.43 1.78 11.36
N SER A 158 -16.63 2.70 12.32
CA SER A 158 -17.49 3.86 12.13
C SER A 158 -16.98 4.77 10.99
N LEU A 159 -15.67 4.96 10.90
CA LEU A 159 -15.06 5.69 9.78
C LEU A 159 -15.37 4.99 8.44
N LEU A 160 -15.10 3.70 8.32
CA LEU A 160 -15.33 2.93 7.09
C LEU A 160 -16.82 2.93 6.69
N LYS A 161 -17.74 2.81 7.66
CA LYS A 161 -19.19 2.90 7.41
C LYS A 161 -19.60 4.27 6.87
N SER A 162 -18.92 5.35 7.23
CA SER A 162 -19.20 6.68 6.66
C SER A 162 -18.79 6.79 5.18
N TYR A 163 -18.01 5.83 4.68
CA TYR A 163 -17.65 5.64 3.27
C TYR A 163 -18.36 4.43 2.64
N ASN A 164 -19.50 4.02 3.20
CA ASN A 164 -20.34 2.92 2.74
C ASN A 164 -19.71 1.52 2.79
N VAL A 165 -18.64 1.34 3.55
CA VAL A 165 -17.99 0.04 3.75
C VAL A 165 -18.26 -0.47 5.15
N GLU A 166 -18.97 -1.60 5.29
CA GLU A 166 -19.25 -2.24 6.57
C GLU A 166 -18.42 -3.52 6.73
N PRO A 167 -17.37 -3.51 7.59
CA PRO A 167 -16.61 -4.72 7.91
C PRO A 167 -17.49 -5.78 8.55
N GLN A 168 -17.42 -7.01 8.07
CA GLN A 168 -18.16 -8.16 8.59
C GLN A 168 -17.35 -8.88 9.66
N LYS A 169 -18.02 -9.68 10.50
CA LYS A 169 -17.36 -10.53 11.49
C LYS A 169 -16.76 -11.77 10.85
N GLY A 170 -15.67 -12.25 11.43
CA GLY A 170 -15.01 -13.49 11.03
C GLY A 170 -14.18 -13.40 9.76
N VAL A 171 -13.86 -14.57 9.21
CA VAL A 171 -13.03 -14.78 8.02
C VAL A 171 -13.90 -15.25 6.88
N VAL A 172 -13.64 -14.80 5.68
CA VAL A 172 -14.29 -15.32 4.46
C VAL A 172 -13.79 -16.73 4.18
N VAL A 173 -14.73 -17.65 3.95
CA VAL A 173 -14.46 -19.04 3.58
C VAL A 173 -15.05 -19.27 2.19
N GLU A 174 -14.26 -19.76 1.26
CA GLU A 174 -14.68 -20.11 -0.09
C GLU A 174 -15.05 -21.60 -0.15
N THR A 175 -16.12 -21.93 -0.83
CA THR A 175 -16.59 -23.31 -1.01
C THR A 175 -16.28 -23.88 -2.39
N ASP A 176 -15.98 -23.02 -3.37
CA ASP A 176 -15.59 -23.43 -4.72
C ASP A 176 -14.06 -23.67 -4.76
N ALA A 177 -13.68 -24.93 -4.93
CA ALA A 177 -12.28 -25.35 -4.95
C ALA A 177 -11.42 -24.71 -6.05
N SER A 178 -12.05 -24.12 -7.07
CA SER A 178 -11.32 -23.37 -8.12
C SER A 178 -10.92 -21.94 -7.70
N LYS A 179 -11.45 -21.45 -6.57
CA LYS A 179 -11.30 -20.06 -6.09
C LYS A 179 -10.49 -19.93 -4.80
N TYR A 180 -9.86 -21.00 -4.37
CA TYR A 180 -8.91 -20.97 -3.25
C TYR A 180 -7.74 -21.92 -3.51
N THR A 181 -6.64 -21.78 -2.73
CA THR A 181 -5.50 -22.66 -2.79
C THR A 181 -5.20 -23.22 -1.40
N GLN A 182 -4.83 -24.49 -1.31
CA GLN A 182 -4.52 -25.27 -0.09
C GLN A 182 -5.67 -25.32 0.94
N TYR A 183 -6.20 -24.17 1.35
CA TYR A 183 -7.25 -24.08 2.37
C TYR A 183 -8.35 -23.12 1.93
N PRO A 184 -9.63 -23.36 2.30
CA PRO A 184 -10.77 -22.53 1.92
C PRO A 184 -10.70 -21.05 2.37
N ILE A 185 -9.76 -20.70 3.23
CA ILE A 185 -9.49 -19.32 3.68
C ILE A 185 -8.36 -18.64 2.89
N TYR A 186 -7.71 -19.36 1.96
CA TYR A 186 -6.68 -18.81 1.06
C TYR A 186 -7.33 -18.49 -0.28
N LEU A 187 -8.00 -17.36 -0.33
CA LEU A 187 -8.84 -16.97 -1.44
C LEU A 187 -8.02 -16.57 -2.67
N LEU A 188 -8.54 -16.90 -3.84
CA LEU A 188 -8.11 -16.39 -5.14
C LEU A 188 -9.25 -15.52 -5.70
N PRO A 189 -9.37 -14.26 -5.23
CA PRO A 189 -10.45 -13.38 -5.65
C PRO A 189 -10.33 -13.06 -7.15
N THR A 190 -11.48 -12.90 -7.80
CA THR A 190 -11.54 -12.37 -9.16
C THR A 190 -11.15 -10.89 -9.14
N ILE A 191 -10.29 -10.51 -10.07
CA ILE A 191 -9.91 -9.11 -10.26
C ILE A 191 -10.93 -8.47 -11.18
N GLU A 192 -11.63 -7.44 -10.71
CA GLU A 192 -12.52 -6.63 -11.54
C GLU A 192 -11.71 -5.54 -12.27
N SER A 193 -12.09 -5.26 -13.53
CA SER A 193 -11.41 -4.24 -14.32
C SER A 193 -11.76 -2.84 -13.83
N SER A 194 -10.74 -2.04 -13.55
CA SER A 194 -10.84 -0.63 -13.19
C SER A 194 -9.55 0.10 -13.57
N ASP A 195 -9.52 1.41 -13.48
CA ASP A 195 -8.29 2.18 -13.71
C ASP A 195 -7.14 1.73 -12.78
N ALA A 196 -7.47 1.31 -11.55
CA ALA A 196 -6.50 0.87 -10.56
C ALA A 196 -6.03 -0.58 -10.77
N THR A 197 -6.81 -1.42 -11.46
CA THR A 197 -6.56 -2.86 -11.58
C THR A 197 -6.38 -3.33 -13.03
N SER A 198 -6.38 -2.43 -13.99
CA SER A 198 -6.33 -2.76 -15.42
C SER A 198 -5.10 -3.58 -15.81
N ALA A 199 -3.95 -3.29 -15.23
CA ALA A 199 -2.71 -4.03 -15.48
C ALA A 199 -2.82 -5.49 -14.98
N GLN A 200 -3.34 -5.71 -13.79
CA GLN A 200 -3.53 -7.03 -13.19
C GLN A 200 -4.65 -7.81 -13.90
N TYR A 201 -5.75 -7.12 -14.28
CA TYR A 201 -6.86 -7.73 -14.99
C TYR A 201 -6.43 -8.31 -16.34
N ASN A 202 -5.53 -7.65 -17.07
CA ASN A 202 -5.03 -8.08 -18.37
C ASN A 202 -3.85 -9.07 -18.27
N SER A 203 -3.36 -9.37 -17.08
CA SER A 203 -2.29 -10.34 -16.84
C SER A 203 -2.85 -11.63 -16.23
N ASN A 204 -2.19 -12.77 -16.44
CA ASN A 204 -2.53 -14.03 -15.77
C ASN A 204 -2.00 -14.07 -14.33
N ILE A 205 -2.15 -12.95 -13.59
CA ILE A 205 -1.70 -12.84 -12.20
C ILE A 205 -2.88 -13.15 -11.28
N TYR A 206 -2.65 -14.00 -10.29
CA TYR A 206 -3.60 -14.27 -9.22
C TYR A 206 -3.22 -13.47 -7.98
N ILE A 207 -4.22 -12.88 -7.33
CA ILE A 207 -4.06 -12.29 -6.00
C ILE A 207 -4.39 -13.36 -4.97
N LEU A 208 -3.47 -13.61 -4.04
CA LEU A 208 -3.75 -14.46 -2.90
C LEU A 208 -4.19 -13.59 -1.72
N ALA A 209 -5.41 -13.84 -1.23
CA ALA A 209 -5.98 -13.14 -0.08
C ALA A 209 -6.19 -14.12 1.10
N PRO A 210 -5.15 -14.39 1.90
CA PRO A 210 -5.24 -15.31 3.02
C PRO A 210 -6.02 -14.69 4.17
N SER A 211 -6.98 -15.44 4.74
CA SER A 211 -7.76 -15.04 5.91
C SER A 211 -8.40 -13.66 5.78
N ALA A 212 -9.01 -13.38 4.64
CA ALA A 212 -9.60 -12.07 4.35
C ALA A 212 -10.83 -11.80 5.20
N LYS A 213 -11.02 -10.54 5.59
CA LYS A 213 -12.24 -10.02 6.23
C LYS A 213 -13.29 -9.68 5.19
N GLY A 214 -14.53 -10.09 5.40
CA GLY A 214 -15.64 -9.69 4.53
C GLY A 214 -15.94 -8.20 4.66
N LEU A 215 -16.18 -7.54 3.53
CA LEU A 215 -16.61 -6.15 3.45
C LEU A 215 -17.94 -6.08 2.72
N LYS A 216 -18.90 -5.36 3.29
CA LYS A 216 -20.23 -5.18 2.71
C LYS A 216 -20.41 -3.74 2.25
N ASP A 217 -20.82 -3.57 1.00
CA ASP A 217 -21.33 -2.29 0.52
C ASP A 217 -22.70 -1.97 1.14
N ILE A 218 -22.82 -0.79 1.75
CA ILE A 218 -24.04 -0.31 2.37
C ILE A 218 -24.55 0.99 1.73
N THR A 219 -24.17 1.29 0.51
CA THR A 219 -24.56 2.50 -0.22
C THR A 219 -26.07 2.66 -0.28
N GLU A 220 -26.80 1.62 -0.68
CA GLU A 220 -28.27 1.66 -0.75
C GLU A 220 -28.94 1.86 0.63
N LYS A 221 -28.38 1.24 1.68
CA LYS A 221 -28.90 1.38 3.04
C LYS A 221 -28.77 2.82 3.54
N ASN A 222 -27.64 3.47 3.26
CA ASN A 222 -27.39 4.86 3.64
C ASN A 222 -28.22 5.83 2.80
N ALA A 223 -28.41 5.58 1.51
CA ALA A 223 -29.28 6.38 0.65
C ALA A 223 -30.73 6.40 1.15
N LYS A 224 -31.31 5.23 1.52
CA LYS A 224 -32.64 5.13 2.10
C LYS A 224 -32.78 5.85 3.45
N LYS A 225 -31.72 5.81 4.29
CA LYS A 225 -31.72 6.52 5.58
C LYS A 225 -31.69 8.04 5.39
N ASN A 226 -30.94 8.53 4.42
CA ASN A 226 -30.86 9.96 4.13
C ASN A 226 -32.16 10.50 3.49
N SER A 227 -32.84 9.72 2.64
CA SER A 227 -34.14 10.12 2.09
C SER A 227 -35.22 10.20 3.15
N SER A 228 -35.24 9.28 4.13
CA SER A 228 -36.21 9.32 5.24
C SER A 228 -35.90 10.41 6.29
N ALA A 229 -34.72 11.00 6.29
CA ALA A 229 -34.34 12.10 7.20
C ALA A 229 -34.66 13.49 6.63
N SER A 230 -35.03 13.58 5.34
CA SER A 230 -35.42 14.84 4.68
C SER A 230 -36.92 15.13 4.72
N ASP A 231 -37.70 14.22 5.31
CA ASP A 231 -39.16 14.35 5.42
C ASP A 231 -39.66 14.88 6.80
N TYR A 232 -38.77 15.55 7.57
CA TYR A 232 -39.11 16.25 8.83
C TYR A 232 -38.62 17.69 8.86
#